data_51a8c63085959279358a127b5d38579d
#
_entry.id   51a8c63085959279358a127b5d38579d
#
_cell.length_a   1.000
_cell.length_b   1.000
_cell.length_c   1.000
_cell.angle_alpha   90.00
_cell.angle_beta   90.00
_cell.angle_gamma   90.00
#
_symmetry.space_group_name_H-M   'P 1'
#
loop_
_entity.id
_entity.type
_entity.pdbx_description
1 polymer ?
#
loop_
_entity_poly.entity_id
_entity_poly.type
_entity_poly.pdbx_seq_one_letter_code
_entity_poly.pdbx_strand_id
1 'polypeptide(L)'
;MVFNQSNNRRLLPTHIPSLIREGSNLVSHFTFHSSLKSKLAFTLAEVLITLGIIGIVAALTMPALIDNHNKKVVEARLEKFYSSMNQAIRMAELDYGPREYWFEDNSDRTLQEEWCKKYIIPYMNVTKTGLVNQGGSSGGSAFFTIFFADGSAVSMALGNGRDWLFFPGNINKLCFFILL
;
A
#
# COMPACT_ATOMS: atom_id res chain seq x y z
N MET A 1 25.52 20.91 38.35
CA MET A 1 24.42 21.47 39.18
C MET A 1 23.55 20.32 39.67
N VAL A 2 23.59 20.15 40.96
CA VAL A 2 22.99 19.09 41.77
C VAL A 2 21.65 19.61 42.25
N PHE A 3 20.59 18.81 42.18
CA PHE A 3 19.39 18.89 43.01
C PHE A 3 18.71 17.52 42.97
N ASN A 4 18.81 16.79 43.95
CA ASN A 4 18.32 16.68 45.34
C ASN A 4 16.98 15.97 45.43
N GLN A 5 17.08 14.84 46.07
CA GLN A 5 16.04 13.94 46.54
C GLN A 5 15.18 14.60 47.63
N SER A 6 13.89 14.32 47.64
CA SER A 6 13.16 14.37 48.91
C SER A 6 12.20 13.18 49.02
N ASN A 7 12.60 12.33 49.95
CA ASN A 7 11.86 11.29 50.66
C ASN A 7 10.59 11.86 51.32
N ASN A 8 9.49 11.22 51.15
CA ASN A 8 8.40 11.38 52.10
C ASN A 8 7.75 10.01 52.43
N ARG A 9 8.30 9.42 53.48
CA ARG A 9 7.69 8.29 54.20
C ARG A 9 6.58 8.83 55.07
N ARG A 10 5.36 8.40 54.92
CA ARG A 10 4.34 8.53 55.93
C ARG A 10 4.03 7.16 56.55
N LEU A 11 4.28 7.14 57.84
CA LEU A 11 4.09 6.06 58.79
C LEU A 11 2.60 5.75 58.97
N LEU A 12 2.29 4.47 59.04
CA LEU A 12 1.00 3.92 59.43
C LEU A 12 0.83 3.99 60.97
N PRO A 13 -0.31 4.30 61.52
CA PRO A 13 -0.62 3.96 62.90
C PRO A 13 -1.29 2.61 63.02
N THR A 14 -0.63 1.76 63.75
CA THR A 14 -1.18 0.52 64.31
C THR A 14 -2.15 0.87 65.44
N HIS A 15 -3.41 0.44 65.31
CA HIS A 15 -4.28 0.31 66.46
C HIS A 15 -5.15 -0.92 66.28
N ILE A 16 -4.86 -1.94 67.09
CA ILE A 16 -5.72 -3.10 67.31
C ILE A 16 -6.47 -2.83 68.64
N PRO A 17 -7.76 -3.06 68.66
CA PRO A 17 -8.39 -3.53 69.91
C PRO A 17 -9.01 -4.92 69.67
N SER A 18 -8.54 -5.85 70.50
CA SER A 18 -9.14 -7.13 70.80
C SER A 18 -10.45 -6.93 71.59
N LEU A 19 -11.54 -7.49 71.16
CA LEU A 19 -12.67 -7.86 72.02
C LEU A 19 -13.32 -9.12 71.46
N ILE A 20 -13.05 -10.18 72.20
CA ILE A 20 -13.79 -11.43 72.20
C ILE A 20 -15.14 -11.16 72.79
N ARG A 21 -16.22 -11.57 72.13
CA ARG A 21 -17.46 -11.94 72.84
C ARG A 21 -18.24 -12.97 72.05
N GLU A 22 -18.42 -14.08 72.69
CA GLU A 22 -19.28 -15.22 72.38
C GLU A 22 -20.70 -14.86 71.99
N GLY A 23 -21.26 -15.69 71.15
CA GLY A 23 -22.66 -16.10 71.35
C GLY A 23 -23.57 -15.84 70.16
N SER A 24 -24.05 -16.93 69.74
CA SER A 24 -25.35 -17.20 69.09
C SER A 24 -25.36 -17.47 67.60
N ASN A 25 -25.67 -18.73 67.38
CA ASN A 25 -26.04 -19.31 66.07
C ASN A 25 -27.14 -18.50 65.40
N LEU A 26 -26.77 -17.82 64.32
CA LEU A 26 -27.71 -17.42 63.28
C LEU A 26 -27.22 -17.99 61.98
N VAL A 27 -27.71 -19.19 61.70
CA VAL A 27 -27.63 -19.76 60.33
C VAL A 27 -28.55 -18.86 59.49
N SER A 28 -27.98 -17.77 58.97
CA SER A 28 -28.64 -17.05 57.92
C SER A 28 -28.50 -17.90 56.65
N HIS A 29 -29.60 -18.54 56.28
CA HIS A 29 -29.80 -19.11 54.98
C HIS A 29 -29.52 -18.03 53.94
N PHE A 30 -28.31 -18.01 53.43
CA PHE A 30 -27.95 -17.28 52.23
C PHE A 30 -28.59 -18.04 51.06
N THR A 31 -29.87 -17.77 50.81
CA THR A 31 -30.52 -18.18 49.57
C THR A 31 -29.89 -17.38 48.46
N PHE A 32 -28.93 -18.00 47.80
CA PHE A 32 -28.40 -17.54 46.51
C PHE A 32 -29.55 -17.65 45.52
N HIS A 33 -30.34 -16.59 45.40
CA HIS A 33 -31.18 -16.40 44.23
C HIS A 33 -30.23 -16.17 43.04
N SER A 34 -29.76 -17.24 42.46
CA SER A 34 -29.19 -17.19 41.14
C SER A 34 -30.34 -16.90 40.17
N SER A 35 -30.58 -15.61 39.93
CA SER A 35 -31.32 -15.18 38.77
C SER A 35 -30.53 -15.66 37.56
N LEU A 36 -30.88 -16.83 37.08
CA LEU A 36 -30.47 -17.33 35.80
C LEU A 36 -31.10 -16.42 34.74
N LYS A 37 -30.49 -15.23 34.53
CA LYS A 37 -30.66 -14.55 33.26
C LYS A 37 -30.24 -15.59 32.22
N SER A 38 -31.20 -16.12 31.49
CA SER A 38 -30.97 -17.00 30.36
C SER A 38 -30.03 -16.28 29.44
N LYS A 39 -28.74 -16.57 29.57
CA LYS A 39 -27.75 -16.14 28.58
C LYS A 39 -28.13 -16.91 27.32
N LEU A 40 -28.61 -16.19 26.33
CA LEU A 40 -28.80 -16.74 24.99
C LEU A 40 -27.43 -17.22 24.53
N ALA A 41 -27.15 -18.49 24.76
CA ALA A 41 -25.93 -19.13 24.25
C ALA A 41 -26.24 -19.61 22.83
N PHE A 42 -25.49 -19.10 21.86
CA PHE A 42 -25.58 -19.58 20.49
C PHE A 42 -25.19 -21.06 20.44
N THR A 43 -25.94 -21.83 19.66
CA THR A 43 -25.57 -23.22 19.41
C THR A 43 -24.40 -23.29 18.43
N LEU A 44 -23.59 -24.32 18.59
CA LEU A 44 -22.46 -24.55 17.67
C LEU A 44 -22.95 -24.68 16.21
N ALA A 45 -24.13 -25.23 15.99
CA ALA A 45 -24.73 -25.37 14.68
C ALA A 45 -25.07 -24.01 14.05
N GLU A 46 -25.65 -23.06 14.81
CA GLU A 46 -25.95 -21.70 14.31
C GLU A 46 -24.71 -20.98 13.87
N VAL A 47 -23.61 -21.06 14.65
CA VAL A 47 -22.35 -20.44 14.28
C VAL A 47 -21.76 -21.06 13.03
N LEU A 48 -21.82 -22.40 12.89
CA LEU A 48 -21.30 -23.09 11.69
C LEU A 48 -22.10 -22.72 10.44
N ILE A 49 -23.43 -22.66 10.52
CA ILE A 49 -24.28 -22.29 9.40
C ILE A 49 -24.02 -20.84 8.98
N THR A 50 -23.97 -19.91 9.93
CA THR A 50 -23.75 -18.49 9.63
C THR A 50 -22.37 -18.25 9.00
N LEU A 51 -21.30 -18.88 9.53
CA LEU A 51 -19.97 -18.81 8.94
C LEU A 51 -19.92 -19.45 7.57
N GLY A 52 -20.64 -20.54 7.35
CA GLY A 52 -20.77 -21.21 6.04
C GLY A 52 -21.39 -20.27 5.00
N ILE A 53 -22.48 -19.61 5.32
CA ILE A 53 -23.16 -18.68 4.40
C ILE A 53 -22.25 -17.48 4.09
N ILE A 54 -21.64 -16.88 5.12
CA ILE A 54 -20.71 -15.75 4.94
C ILE A 54 -19.53 -16.18 4.06
N GLY A 55 -18.97 -17.37 4.27
CA GLY A 55 -17.88 -17.90 3.47
C GLY A 55 -18.23 -18.04 1.99
N ILE A 56 -19.41 -18.57 1.66
CA ILE A 56 -19.87 -18.72 0.27
C ILE A 56 -20.06 -17.34 -0.37
N VAL A 57 -20.74 -16.42 0.30
CA VAL A 57 -20.97 -15.07 -0.22
C VAL A 57 -19.64 -14.34 -0.45
N ALA A 58 -18.72 -14.40 0.51
CA ALA A 58 -17.39 -13.81 0.36
C ALA A 58 -16.62 -14.41 -0.82
N ALA A 59 -16.65 -15.73 -0.98
CA ALA A 59 -15.95 -16.42 -2.09
C ALA A 59 -16.45 -15.97 -3.48
N LEU A 60 -17.73 -15.65 -3.61
CA LEU A 60 -18.31 -15.18 -4.87
C LEU A 60 -18.10 -13.68 -5.13
N THR A 61 -18.04 -12.86 -4.09
CA THR A 61 -17.99 -11.41 -4.23
C THR A 61 -16.56 -10.84 -4.27
N MET A 62 -15.61 -11.47 -3.57
CA MET A 62 -14.22 -10.98 -3.50
C MET A 62 -13.52 -10.86 -4.87
N PRO A 63 -13.59 -11.84 -5.79
CA PRO A 63 -12.90 -11.71 -7.07
C PRO A 63 -13.36 -10.49 -7.87
N ALA A 64 -14.67 -10.26 -7.96
CA ALA A 64 -15.21 -9.12 -8.69
C ALA A 64 -14.81 -7.76 -8.08
N LEU A 65 -14.73 -7.68 -6.76
CA LEU A 65 -14.31 -6.47 -6.05
C LEU A 65 -12.84 -6.16 -6.30
N ILE A 66 -11.98 -7.19 -6.25
CA ILE A 66 -10.54 -7.06 -6.50
C ILE A 66 -10.27 -6.60 -7.93
N ASP A 67 -10.95 -7.17 -8.92
CA ASP A 67 -10.78 -6.80 -10.32
C ASP A 67 -11.19 -5.34 -10.58
N ASN A 68 -12.30 -4.89 -10.02
CA ASN A 68 -12.74 -3.51 -10.13
C ASN A 68 -11.79 -2.54 -9.43
N HIS A 69 -11.26 -2.92 -8.27
CA HIS A 69 -10.26 -2.13 -7.56
C HIS A 69 -8.97 -2.00 -8.39
N ASN A 70 -8.48 -3.11 -8.93
CA ASN A 70 -7.26 -3.14 -9.75
C ASN A 70 -7.40 -2.25 -11.00
N LYS A 71 -8.54 -2.28 -11.69
CA LYS A 71 -8.81 -1.39 -12.83
C LYS A 71 -8.68 0.07 -12.45
N LYS A 72 -9.34 0.50 -11.36
CA LYS A 72 -9.25 1.88 -10.87
C LYS A 72 -7.83 2.32 -10.50
N VAL A 73 -7.05 1.41 -9.89
CA VAL A 73 -5.64 1.67 -9.56
C VAL A 73 -4.82 1.86 -10.83
N VAL A 74 -5.03 1.02 -11.85
CA VAL A 74 -4.35 1.14 -13.15
C VAL A 74 -4.70 2.47 -13.83
N GLU A 75 -5.99 2.82 -13.90
CA GLU A 75 -6.46 4.08 -14.47
C GLU A 75 -5.82 5.29 -13.76
N ALA A 76 -5.86 5.33 -12.44
CA ALA A 76 -5.27 6.42 -11.67
C ALA A 76 -3.75 6.55 -11.86
N ARG A 77 -3.03 5.43 -11.94
CA ARG A 77 -1.59 5.44 -12.21
C ARG A 77 -1.26 5.91 -13.62
N LEU A 78 -2.06 5.51 -14.60
CA LEU A 78 -1.92 5.93 -15.99
C LEU A 78 -2.16 7.43 -16.15
N GLU A 79 -3.22 7.94 -15.55
CA GLU A 79 -3.56 9.37 -15.55
C GLU A 79 -2.46 10.20 -14.89
N LYS A 80 -1.96 9.74 -13.75
CA LYS A 80 -0.82 10.36 -13.04
C LYS A 80 0.43 10.38 -13.91
N PHE A 81 0.75 9.26 -14.55
CA PHE A 81 1.91 9.17 -15.45
C PHE A 81 1.75 10.16 -16.62
N TYR A 82 0.60 10.15 -17.29
CA TYR A 82 0.33 11.05 -18.41
C TYR A 82 0.47 12.52 -18.02
N SER A 83 -0.11 12.90 -16.89
CA SER A 83 0.00 14.26 -16.35
C SER A 83 1.46 14.62 -16.03
N SER A 84 2.18 13.74 -15.35
CA SER A 84 3.60 13.96 -14.99
C SER A 84 4.50 14.06 -16.21
N MET A 85 4.28 13.23 -17.23
CA MET A 85 5.04 13.25 -18.47
C MET A 85 4.81 14.54 -19.27
N ASN A 86 3.56 14.97 -19.42
CA ASN A 86 3.25 16.23 -20.07
C ASN A 86 3.87 17.43 -19.34
N GLN A 87 3.88 17.39 -18.00
CA GLN A 87 4.53 18.43 -17.21
C GLN A 87 6.05 18.41 -17.42
N ALA A 88 6.69 17.24 -17.41
CA ALA A 88 8.10 17.08 -17.65
C ALA A 88 8.50 17.60 -19.03
N ILE A 89 7.73 17.27 -20.06
CA ILE A 89 7.95 17.78 -21.42
C ILE A 89 7.87 19.31 -21.45
N ARG A 90 6.86 19.91 -20.86
CA ARG A 90 6.73 21.39 -20.81
C ARG A 90 7.89 22.04 -20.08
N MET A 91 8.37 21.46 -18.98
CA MET A 91 9.52 21.98 -18.25
C MET A 91 10.79 21.87 -19.09
N ALA A 92 10.99 20.73 -19.74
CA ALA A 92 12.12 20.54 -20.63
C ALA A 92 12.09 21.48 -21.87
N GLU A 93 10.91 21.79 -22.40
CA GLU A 93 10.75 22.76 -23.49
C GLU A 93 11.16 24.18 -23.07
N LEU A 94 10.99 24.55 -21.80
CA LEU A 94 11.47 25.84 -21.30
C LEU A 94 13.01 25.91 -21.28
N ASP A 95 13.67 24.81 -20.99
CA ASP A 95 15.14 24.77 -20.86
C ASP A 95 15.85 24.48 -22.18
N TYR A 96 15.26 23.66 -23.05
CA TYR A 96 15.90 23.17 -24.27
C TYR A 96 15.23 23.64 -25.58
N GLY A 97 14.14 24.41 -25.47
CA GLY A 97 13.36 24.83 -26.62
C GLY A 97 12.35 23.77 -27.10
N PRO A 98 11.64 24.05 -28.21
CA PRO A 98 10.56 23.18 -28.69
C PRO A 98 11.00 21.74 -28.92
N ARG A 99 10.14 20.81 -28.49
CA ARG A 99 10.38 19.36 -28.58
C ARG A 99 10.73 18.87 -29.98
N GLU A 100 10.33 19.56 -31.01
CA GLU A 100 10.65 19.24 -32.42
C GLU A 100 12.15 19.18 -32.70
N TYR A 101 12.96 19.89 -31.91
CA TYR A 101 14.41 19.98 -32.05
C TYR A 101 15.20 19.00 -31.16
N TRP A 102 14.51 18.18 -30.32
CA TRP A 102 15.18 17.23 -29.43
C TRP A 102 15.57 15.91 -30.10
N PHE A 103 15.28 15.77 -31.39
CA PHE A 103 15.53 14.54 -32.11
C PHE A 103 17.01 14.34 -32.36
N GLU A 104 17.60 13.56 -31.48
CA GLU A 104 18.81 12.83 -31.78
C GLU A 104 18.39 11.41 -32.24
N ASP A 105 19.28 10.72 -32.97
CA ASP A 105 19.06 9.36 -33.40
C ASP A 105 18.86 8.47 -32.14
N ASN A 106 17.67 7.94 -31.96
CA ASN A 106 17.35 7.06 -30.85
C ASN A 106 17.25 5.58 -31.26
N SER A 107 17.87 5.22 -32.34
CA SER A 107 17.94 3.85 -32.84
C SER A 107 18.75 2.94 -31.93
N ASP A 108 19.69 3.48 -31.17
CA ASP A 108 20.46 2.78 -30.17
C ASP A 108 19.91 3.05 -28.73
N ARG A 109 20.00 2.05 -27.88
CA ARG A 109 19.50 2.07 -26.50
C ARG A 109 20.29 2.95 -25.56
N THR A 110 21.58 3.11 -25.82
CA THR A 110 22.45 4.03 -25.09
C THR A 110 22.03 5.47 -25.37
N LEU A 111 21.72 5.79 -26.62
CA LEU A 111 21.18 7.09 -27.00
C LEU A 111 19.81 7.37 -26.39
N GLN A 112 18.93 6.36 -26.28
CA GLN A 112 17.66 6.50 -25.58
C GLN A 112 17.85 6.82 -24.10
N GLU A 113 18.79 6.16 -23.44
CA GLU A 113 19.10 6.42 -22.04
C GLU A 113 19.61 7.85 -21.83
N GLU A 114 20.54 8.30 -22.69
CA GLU A 114 21.08 9.65 -22.64
C GLU A 114 20.00 10.70 -22.91
N TRP A 115 19.16 10.45 -23.92
CA TRP A 115 18.02 11.30 -24.21
C TRP A 115 17.05 11.43 -23.04
N CYS A 116 16.66 10.31 -22.44
CA CYS A 116 15.78 10.31 -21.26
C CYS A 116 16.43 11.03 -20.08
N LYS A 117 17.73 10.82 -19.82
CA LYS A 117 18.47 11.48 -18.75
C LYS A 117 18.56 12.99 -18.94
N LYS A 118 18.62 13.44 -20.19
CA LYS A 118 18.70 14.86 -20.52
C LYS A 118 17.37 15.57 -20.44
N TYR A 119 16.33 15.02 -21.09
CA TYR A 119 15.09 15.74 -21.32
C TYR A 119 13.94 15.36 -20.40
N ILE A 120 13.91 14.15 -19.82
CA ILE A 120 12.74 13.66 -19.09
C ILE A 120 13.02 13.45 -17.61
N ILE A 121 14.09 12.73 -17.28
CA ILE A 121 14.38 12.32 -15.89
C ILE A 121 14.54 13.51 -14.94
N PRO A 122 15.18 14.65 -15.30
CA PRO A 122 15.34 15.78 -14.39
C PRO A 122 14.04 16.40 -13.91
N TYR A 123 12.95 16.23 -14.67
CA TYR A 123 11.63 16.81 -14.39
C TYR A 123 10.61 15.81 -13.85
N MET A 124 11.03 14.55 -13.63
CA MET A 124 10.17 13.49 -13.10
C MET A 124 10.69 12.93 -11.78
N ASN A 125 9.77 12.50 -10.92
CA ASN A 125 10.14 11.83 -9.67
C ASN A 125 10.44 10.35 -9.94
N VAL A 126 11.68 10.07 -10.34
CA VAL A 126 12.18 8.75 -10.72
C VAL A 126 12.89 8.08 -9.56
N THR A 127 12.57 6.81 -9.29
CA THR A 127 13.24 6.02 -8.25
C THR A 127 14.51 5.34 -8.74
N LYS A 128 14.44 4.74 -9.92
CA LYS A 128 15.58 4.09 -10.59
C LYS A 128 15.36 4.01 -12.09
N THR A 129 16.44 3.81 -12.82
CA THR A 129 16.44 3.53 -14.26
C THR A 129 17.25 2.28 -14.54
N GLY A 130 17.01 1.63 -15.66
CA GLY A 130 17.79 0.48 -16.08
C GLY A 130 17.28 -0.17 -17.36
N LEU A 131 18.11 -1.03 -17.94
CA LEU A 131 17.72 -1.85 -19.08
C LEU A 131 16.97 -3.09 -18.59
N VAL A 132 15.78 -3.32 -19.10
CA VAL A 132 14.94 -4.47 -18.75
C VAL A 132 14.62 -5.26 -20.00
N ASN A 133 14.90 -6.56 -19.95
CA ASN A 133 14.47 -7.49 -20.98
C ASN A 133 12.97 -7.73 -20.85
N GLN A 134 12.19 -7.26 -21.79
CA GLN A 134 10.78 -7.57 -21.86
C GLN A 134 10.64 -8.85 -22.68
N GLY A 135 10.44 -9.97 -21.97
CA GLY A 135 10.45 -11.30 -22.53
C GLY A 135 9.43 -11.51 -23.64
N GLY A 136 9.90 -11.56 -24.86
CA GLY A 136 9.25 -12.23 -25.97
C GLY A 136 9.98 -13.54 -26.24
N SER A 137 9.30 -14.52 -26.79
CA SER A 137 9.74 -15.91 -26.98
C SER A 137 10.95 -16.11 -27.91
N SER A 138 11.61 -15.06 -28.38
CA SER A 138 12.79 -15.09 -29.25
C SER A 138 13.62 -13.86 -29.01
N GLY A 139 14.56 -13.92 -28.06
CA GLY A 139 15.61 -12.91 -27.87
C GLY A 139 15.05 -11.52 -27.55
N GLY A 140 14.38 -11.38 -26.42
CA GLY A 140 13.77 -10.12 -26.01
C GLY A 140 14.75 -8.96 -25.99
N SER A 141 14.40 -7.90 -26.69
CA SER A 141 15.15 -6.66 -26.65
C SER A 141 15.06 -6.04 -25.26
N ALA A 142 16.19 -5.63 -24.69
CA ALA A 142 16.18 -4.85 -23.47
C ALA A 142 15.75 -3.42 -23.80
N PHE A 143 14.81 -2.86 -23.03
CA PHE A 143 14.34 -1.49 -23.19
C PHE A 143 14.83 -0.65 -22.02
N PHE A 144 15.18 0.59 -22.29
CA PHE A 144 15.44 1.54 -21.23
C PHE A 144 14.15 1.81 -20.48
N THR A 145 14.16 1.54 -19.17
CA THR A 145 12.98 1.57 -18.31
C THR A 145 13.20 2.51 -17.15
N ILE A 146 12.21 3.34 -16.89
CA ILE A 146 12.14 4.26 -15.77
C ILE A 146 11.13 3.70 -14.76
N PHE A 147 11.52 3.62 -13.49
CA PHE A 147 10.70 3.10 -12.40
C PHE A 147 10.27 4.23 -11.47
N PHE A 148 9.00 4.21 -11.08
CA PHE A 148 8.41 5.18 -10.16
C PHE A 148 8.19 4.60 -8.77
N ALA A 149 8.04 5.47 -7.78
CA ALA A 149 7.85 5.08 -6.38
C ALA A 149 6.54 4.33 -6.11
N ASP A 150 5.53 4.51 -6.95
CA ASP A 150 4.23 3.81 -6.85
C ASP A 150 4.25 2.38 -7.41
N GLY A 151 5.41 1.89 -7.83
CA GLY A 151 5.61 0.58 -8.42
C GLY A 151 5.24 0.49 -9.90
N SER A 152 4.85 1.59 -10.54
CA SER A 152 4.70 1.65 -11.99
C SER A 152 6.06 1.83 -12.66
N ALA A 153 6.12 1.49 -13.94
CA ALA A 153 7.31 1.69 -14.76
C ALA A 153 6.91 2.09 -16.18
N VAL A 154 7.84 2.71 -16.87
CA VAL A 154 7.66 3.08 -18.27
C VAL A 154 8.92 2.78 -19.06
N SER A 155 8.75 2.26 -20.26
CA SER A 155 9.84 2.00 -21.19
C SER A 155 9.61 2.75 -22.48
N MET A 156 10.68 3.30 -23.05
CA MET A 156 10.61 3.89 -24.39
C MET A 156 10.67 2.77 -25.43
N ALA A 157 9.71 2.74 -26.35
CA ALA A 157 9.76 1.84 -27.48
C ALA A 157 10.84 2.27 -28.49
N LEU A 158 11.40 1.29 -29.22
CA LEU A 158 12.38 1.58 -30.27
C LEU A 158 11.71 2.34 -31.42
N GLY A 159 12.31 3.42 -31.88
CA GLY A 159 11.88 4.15 -33.07
C GLY A 159 11.82 5.66 -32.87
N ASN A 160 10.66 6.23 -32.61
CA ASN A 160 10.47 7.68 -32.78
C ASN A 160 10.45 8.49 -31.47
N GLY A 161 10.77 7.91 -30.30
CA GLY A 161 10.71 8.61 -29.01
C GLY A 161 9.31 9.09 -28.59
N ARG A 162 8.28 8.71 -29.36
CA ARG A 162 6.89 9.06 -29.10
C ARG A 162 6.13 7.92 -28.40
N ASP A 163 6.61 6.70 -28.58
CA ASP A 163 5.92 5.50 -28.18
C ASP A 163 6.46 5.04 -26.83
N TRP A 164 5.60 5.00 -25.84
CA TRP A 164 5.93 4.60 -24.51
C TRP A 164 5.10 3.40 -24.08
N LEU A 165 5.77 2.44 -23.46
CA LEU A 165 5.14 1.28 -22.86
C LEU A 165 4.98 1.51 -21.38
N PHE A 166 3.75 1.61 -20.89
CA PHE A 166 3.44 1.84 -19.49
C PHE A 166 3.09 0.52 -18.78
N PHE A 167 3.69 0.29 -17.64
CA PHE A 167 3.48 -0.85 -16.77
C PHE A 167 2.93 -0.37 -15.43
N PRO A 168 1.65 -0.61 -15.13
CA PRO A 168 1.03 -0.13 -13.90
C PRO A 168 1.49 -0.82 -12.63
N GLY A 169 2.26 -1.91 -12.75
CA GLY A 169 2.78 -2.72 -11.66
C GLY A 169 3.90 -3.61 -12.15
N ASN A 170 3.73 -4.93 -12.03
CA ASN A 170 4.76 -5.87 -12.47
C ASN A 170 4.97 -5.76 -13.99
N ILE A 171 6.19 -5.42 -14.40
CA ILE A 171 6.61 -5.21 -15.78
C ILE A 171 6.38 -6.42 -16.72
N ASN A 172 6.22 -7.61 -16.14
CA ASN A 172 5.99 -8.84 -16.91
C ASN A 172 4.49 -9.17 -17.12
N LYS A 173 3.56 -8.40 -16.57
CA LYS A 173 2.14 -8.78 -16.56
C LYS A 173 1.22 -7.95 -17.42
N LEU A 174 1.39 -6.65 -17.45
CA LEU A 174 0.48 -5.71 -18.13
C LEU A 174 1.28 -4.56 -18.73
N CYS A 175 1.06 -4.32 -20.01
CA CYS A 175 1.67 -3.24 -20.75
C CYS A 175 0.59 -2.45 -21.48
N PHE A 176 0.61 -1.13 -21.35
CA PHE A 176 -0.22 -0.22 -22.13
C PHE A 176 0.66 0.59 -23.05
N PHE A 177 0.29 0.63 -24.32
CA PHE A 177 0.97 1.46 -25.31
C PHE A 177 0.42 2.89 -25.24
N ILE A 178 1.30 3.87 -25.14
CA ILE A 178 0.94 5.28 -25.06
C ILE A 178 1.67 6.04 -26.15
N LEU A 179 0.91 6.79 -26.95
CA LEU A 179 1.43 7.79 -27.88
C LEU A 179 1.42 9.15 -27.18
N LEU A 180 2.57 9.83 -27.17
CA LEU A 180 2.75 11.17 -26.60
C LEU A 180 3.08 12.21 -27.67
#